data_8e1d9397893089be90f8714ebab87861
#
_entry.id   8e1d9397893089be90f8714ebab87861
#
_cell.length_a   1.000
_cell.length_b   1.000
_cell.length_c   1.000
_cell.angle_alpha   90.00
_cell.angle_beta   90.00
_cell.angle_gamma   90.00
#
_symmetry.space_group_name_H-M   'P 1'
#
loop_
_entity.id
_entity.type
_entity.pdbx_description
1 polymer ?
#
loop_
_entity_poly.entity_id
_entity_poly.type
_entity_poly.pdbx_seq_one_letter_code
_entity_poly.pdbx_strand_id
1 'polypeptide(L)'
;MSAAELAIEAHGLTRRFGNVVAVDDIALSIPRGRIYGFLGPNGSGKSTTIRMLCGLIKPSSGTIRVLGLEMPRQVEALRRRVGYMTQRFSLWEDLSARENLAFMASIYTLEARHAAQRIAAAIAEYRLQEFLDRPAGTLSGGQKQRLALAAATLHEPQLLLLDEPTSAVDPQSRRDFWESLFALTAGGTTILVSTHYMDEAERCHGLAILDLGRIVASGTPTQLMQDLPLQVVEIEAADPTAVRAALRGLASLRSLAQLGLRLHALLAPPAAQAGSPTGALPGGQGEGDGVEQVRALLARAGIVATVRKAPPSLEDVFVGATLSAGATPH
;
A
#
# COMPACT_ATOMS: atom_id res chain seq x y z
N MET A 1 22.68 -2.68 17.66
CA MET A 1 21.30 -2.30 17.28
C MET A 1 20.42 -3.47 17.71
N SER A 2 19.48 -3.27 18.65
CA SER A 2 18.51 -4.30 19.04
C SER A 2 17.69 -4.66 17.81
N ALA A 3 17.50 -5.96 17.53
CA ALA A 3 16.60 -6.40 16.47
C ALA A 3 15.23 -5.77 16.74
N ALA A 4 14.70 -5.00 15.78
CA ALA A 4 13.38 -4.38 15.95
C ALA A 4 12.36 -5.49 16.18
N GLU A 5 11.58 -5.38 17.26
CA GLU A 5 10.54 -6.36 17.58
C GLU A 5 9.48 -6.34 16.47
N LEU A 6 9.22 -7.48 15.84
CA LEU A 6 8.26 -7.58 14.75
C LEU A 6 6.82 -7.63 15.27
N ALA A 7 5.93 -6.90 14.61
CA ALA A 7 4.49 -7.00 14.83
C ALA A 7 3.89 -8.14 13.99
N ILE A 8 4.40 -8.32 12.76
CA ILE A 8 3.95 -9.38 11.86
C ILE A 8 5.19 -10.06 11.27
N GLU A 9 5.18 -11.39 11.30
CA GLU A 9 6.16 -12.26 10.67
C GLU A 9 5.42 -13.37 9.93
N ALA A 10 5.70 -13.55 8.64
CA ALA A 10 5.12 -14.62 7.84
C ALA A 10 6.17 -15.17 6.87
N HIS A 11 6.15 -16.50 6.68
CA HIS A 11 7.08 -17.20 5.79
C HIS A 11 6.32 -18.22 4.94
N GLY A 12 6.54 -18.16 3.62
CA GLY A 12 5.95 -19.09 2.66
C GLY A 12 4.43 -19.06 2.64
N LEU A 13 3.86 -17.88 2.96
CA LEU A 13 2.42 -17.75 3.15
C LEU A 13 1.68 -17.90 1.83
N THR A 14 0.86 -18.95 1.74
CA THR A 14 0.10 -19.28 0.54
C THR A 14 -1.37 -19.51 0.86
N ARG A 15 -2.27 -19.01 0.00
CA ARG A 15 -3.69 -19.31 0.07
C ARG A 15 -4.27 -19.66 -1.30
N ARG A 16 -4.91 -20.82 -1.36
CA ARG A 16 -5.62 -21.31 -2.54
C ARG A 16 -7.12 -21.39 -2.26
N PHE A 17 -7.91 -21.05 -3.27
CA PHE A 17 -9.37 -21.22 -3.30
C PHE A 17 -9.71 -22.05 -4.55
N GLY A 18 -9.91 -23.35 -4.36
CA GLY A 18 -10.00 -24.27 -5.48
C GLY A 18 -8.73 -24.21 -6.33
N ASN A 19 -8.88 -23.88 -7.60
CA ASN A 19 -7.78 -23.76 -8.56
C ASN A 19 -7.10 -22.36 -8.56
N VAL A 20 -7.66 -21.38 -7.83
CA VAL A 20 -7.13 -20.03 -7.80
C VAL A 20 -6.13 -19.87 -6.66
N VAL A 21 -4.91 -19.44 -6.97
CA VAL A 21 -3.89 -19.06 -5.98
C VAL A 21 -4.05 -17.56 -5.71
N ALA A 22 -4.69 -17.22 -4.59
CA ALA A 22 -4.95 -15.84 -4.22
C ALA A 22 -3.76 -15.18 -3.52
N VAL A 23 -2.92 -15.97 -2.84
CA VAL A 23 -1.66 -15.55 -2.22
C VAL A 23 -0.66 -16.68 -2.45
N ASP A 24 0.52 -16.35 -2.93
CA ASP A 24 1.53 -17.29 -3.37
C ASP A 24 2.91 -16.95 -2.80
N ASP A 25 3.35 -17.75 -1.84
CA ASP A 25 4.68 -17.73 -1.23
C ASP A 25 5.12 -16.36 -0.68
N ILE A 26 4.23 -15.67 0.07
CA ILE A 26 4.55 -14.37 0.66
C ILE A 26 5.41 -14.52 1.91
N ALA A 27 6.49 -13.73 1.99
CA ALA A 27 7.28 -13.48 3.19
C ALA A 27 7.08 -12.03 3.66
N LEU A 28 6.82 -11.84 4.98
CA LEU A 28 6.58 -10.54 5.58
C LEU A 28 7.36 -10.40 6.89
N SER A 29 7.92 -9.20 7.11
CA SER A 29 8.56 -8.81 8.37
C SER A 29 8.22 -7.36 8.66
N ILE A 30 7.17 -7.11 9.44
CA ILE A 30 6.67 -5.77 9.74
C ILE A 30 7.06 -5.37 11.16
N PRO A 31 7.89 -4.31 11.33
CA PRO A 31 8.31 -3.85 12.65
C PRO A 31 7.15 -3.16 13.40
N ARG A 32 7.24 -3.15 14.74
CA ARG A 32 6.26 -2.46 15.60
C ARG A 32 6.34 -0.94 15.48
N GLY A 33 5.22 -0.26 15.79
CA GLY A 33 5.12 1.20 15.86
C GLY A 33 5.33 1.89 14.50
N ARG A 34 4.94 1.24 13.40
CA ARG A 34 5.08 1.74 12.04
C ARG A 34 3.77 1.59 11.26
N ILE A 35 3.58 2.46 10.28
CA ILE A 35 2.55 2.27 9.25
C ILE A 35 3.21 1.53 8.09
N TYR A 36 2.69 0.36 7.77
CA TYR A 36 3.14 -0.45 6.64
C TYR A 36 2.03 -0.58 5.60
N GLY A 37 2.35 -0.38 4.33
CA GLY A 37 1.39 -0.37 3.23
C GLY A 37 1.43 -1.67 2.42
N PHE A 38 0.27 -2.18 2.04
CA PHE A 38 0.11 -3.13 0.94
C PHE A 38 -0.42 -2.37 -0.26
N LEU A 39 0.42 -2.14 -1.27
CA LEU A 39 0.07 -1.49 -2.52
C LEU A 39 -0.17 -2.55 -3.60
N GLY A 40 -1.20 -2.38 -4.40
CA GLY A 40 -1.46 -3.26 -5.54
C GLY A 40 -2.86 -3.12 -6.11
N PRO A 41 -3.14 -3.67 -7.30
CA PRO A 41 -4.43 -3.62 -7.93
C PRO A 41 -5.45 -4.50 -7.19
N ASN A 42 -6.73 -4.37 -7.57
CA ASN A 42 -7.76 -5.27 -7.09
C ASN A 42 -7.46 -6.71 -7.53
N GLY A 43 -7.63 -7.65 -6.60
CA GLY A 43 -7.30 -9.06 -6.85
C GLY A 43 -5.84 -9.45 -6.64
N SER A 44 -4.94 -8.53 -6.28
CA SER A 44 -3.51 -8.84 -6.03
C SER A 44 -3.23 -9.62 -4.74
N GLY A 45 -4.25 -9.96 -3.94
CA GLY A 45 -4.09 -10.76 -2.71
C GLY A 45 -4.07 -9.97 -1.41
N LYS A 46 -4.11 -8.61 -1.40
CA LYS A 46 -4.05 -7.74 -0.21
C LYS A 46 -5.05 -8.14 0.87
N SER A 47 -6.35 -8.10 0.56
CA SER A 47 -7.42 -8.43 1.50
C SER A 47 -7.34 -9.88 1.99
N THR A 48 -6.94 -10.81 1.13
CA THR A 48 -6.76 -12.22 1.52
C THR A 48 -5.63 -12.36 2.52
N THR A 49 -4.52 -11.67 2.30
CA THR A 49 -3.38 -11.65 3.22
C THR A 49 -3.78 -11.04 4.56
N ILE A 50 -4.45 -9.88 4.58
CA ILE A 50 -4.94 -9.24 5.81
C ILE A 50 -5.86 -10.20 6.59
N ARG A 51 -6.80 -10.86 5.91
CA ARG A 51 -7.71 -11.83 6.57
C ARG A 51 -6.99 -13.04 7.15
N MET A 52 -5.89 -13.50 6.54
CA MET A 52 -5.05 -14.54 7.13
C MET A 52 -4.32 -14.04 8.38
N LEU A 53 -3.81 -12.81 8.36
CA LEU A 53 -3.15 -12.16 9.50
C LEU A 53 -4.12 -11.94 10.68
N CYS A 54 -5.40 -11.63 10.40
CA CYS A 54 -6.47 -11.56 11.41
C CYS A 54 -6.90 -12.93 11.95
N GLY A 55 -6.47 -14.02 11.31
CA GLY A 55 -6.96 -15.38 11.63
C GLY A 55 -8.39 -15.64 11.18
N LEU A 56 -8.95 -14.83 10.29
CA LEU A 56 -10.27 -15.04 9.69
C LEU A 56 -10.26 -16.14 8.63
N ILE A 57 -9.12 -16.33 7.97
CA ILE A 57 -8.89 -17.36 6.96
C ILE A 57 -7.60 -18.12 7.33
N LYS A 58 -7.65 -19.45 7.29
CA LYS A 58 -6.45 -20.27 7.48
C LYS A 58 -5.60 -20.26 6.21
N PRO A 59 -4.27 -20.14 6.30
CA PRO A 59 -3.39 -20.34 5.15
C PRO A 59 -3.49 -21.77 4.62
N SER A 60 -3.21 -21.98 3.35
CA SER A 60 -3.04 -23.31 2.74
C SER A 60 -1.67 -23.90 3.08
N SER A 61 -0.64 -23.05 3.15
CA SER A 61 0.72 -23.37 3.61
C SER A 61 1.42 -22.14 4.16
N GLY A 62 2.59 -22.34 4.77
CA GLY A 62 3.37 -21.29 5.40
C GLY A 62 3.04 -21.09 6.88
N THR A 63 3.75 -20.15 7.49
CA THR A 63 3.61 -19.84 8.93
C THR A 63 3.34 -18.35 9.11
N ILE A 64 2.57 -18.02 10.15
CA ILE A 64 2.24 -16.66 10.53
C ILE A 64 2.45 -16.50 12.03
N ARG A 65 3.14 -15.42 12.40
CA ARG A 65 3.22 -14.94 13.78
C ARG A 65 2.80 -13.47 13.80
N VAL A 66 1.82 -13.12 14.63
CA VAL A 66 1.32 -11.74 14.81
C VAL A 66 1.41 -11.37 16.28
N LEU A 67 2.09 -10.27 16.59
CA LEU A 67 2.38 -9.82 17.97
C LEU A 67 3.00 -10.93 18.84
N GLY A 68 3.84 -11.78 18.24
CA GLY A 68 4.45 -12.94 18.89
C GLY A 68 3.55 -14.18 19.01
N LEU A 69 2.28 -14.09 18.59
CA LEU A 69 1.30 -15.18 18.67
C LEU A 69 1.30 -16.00 17.38
N GLU A 70 1.31 -17.33 17.50
CA GLU A 70 1.26 -18.25 16.36
C GLU A 70 -0.17 -18.39 15.82
N MET A 71 -0.33 -18.14 14.52
CA MET A 71 -1.62 -18.25 13.85
C MET A 71 -1.74 -19.57 13.10
N PRO A 72 -2.93 -20.21 13.09
CA PRO A 72 -4.19 -19.79 13.72
C PRO A 72 -4.39 -20.28 15.16
N ARG A 73 -3.38 -20.88 15.79
CA ARG A 73 -3.52 -21.51 17.11
C ARG A 73 -3.99 -20.55 18.21
N GLN A 74 -3.49 -19.30 18.19
CA GLN A 74 -3.70 -18.31 19.24
C GLN A 74 -4.59 -17.15 18.79
N VAL A 75 -5.54 -17.42 17.87
CA VAL A 75 -6.42 -16.38 17.30
C VAL A 75 -7.25 -15.65 18.35
N GLU A 76 -7.73 -16.33 19.39
CA GLU A 76 -8.55 -15.70 20.43
C GLU A 76 -7.73 -14.69 21.27
N ALA A 77 -6.47 -14.99 21.54
CA ALA A 77 -5.56 -14.06 22.22
C ALA A 77 -5.22 -12.86 21.30
N LEU A 78 -5.14 -13.10 19.98
CA LEU A 78 -4.87 -12.06 19.01
C LEU A 78 -6.03 -11.07 18.89
N ARG A 79 -7.28 -11.53 18.86
CA ARG A 79 -8.49 -10.70 18.68
C ARG A 79 -8.60 -9.57 19.69
N ARG A 80 -8.07 -9.76 20.90
CA ARG A 80 -8.04 -8.73 21.95
C ARG A 80 -6.98 -7.65 21.76
N ARG A 81 -6.06 -7.85 20.82
CA ARG A 81 -4.90 -6.97 20.58
C ARG A 81 -4.91 -6.35 19.19
N VAL A 82 -5.86 -6.75 18.34
CA VAL A 82 -5.94 -6.32 16.94
C VAL A 82 -7.27 -5.63 16.68
N GLY A 83 -7.20 -4.43 16.10
CA GLY A 83 -8.33 -3.80 15.45
C GLY A 83 -8.37 -4.17 13.97
N TYR A 84 -9.54 -4.38 13.42
CA TYR A 84 -9.71 -4.68 12.00
C TYR A 84 -10.82 -3.85 11.40
N MET A 85 -10.49 -3.14 10.32
CA MET A 85 -11.43 -2.38 9.53
C MET A 85 -11.51 -2.99 8.13
N THR A 86 -12.69 -3.44 7.76
CA THR A 86 -12.98 -4.05 6.46
C THR A 86 -13.18 -3.01 5.38
N GLN A 87 -12.97 -3.38 4.13
CA GLN A 87 -13.20 -2.52 2.97
C GLN A 87 -14.64 -1.99 2.90
N ARG A 88 -15.62 -2.86 3.19
CA ARG A 88 -17.02 -2.44 3.30
C ARG A 88 -17.33 -2.04 4.73
N PHE A 89 -18.19 -1.02 4.89
CA PHE A 89 -18.70 -0.67 6.21
C PHE A 89 -19.35 -1.89 6.87
N SER A 90 -18.91 -2.26 8.06
CA SER A 90 -19.29 -3.52 8.72
C SER A 90 -19.97 -3.31 10.07
N LEU A 91 -20.24 -2.07 10.46
CA LEU A 91 -21.03 -1.76 11.64
C LEU A 91 -22.54 -1.81 11.32
N TRP A 92 -23.38 -1.87 12.34
CA TRP A 92 -24.82 -1.98 12.20
C TRP A 92 -25.42 -0.67 11.71
N GLU A 93 -26.01 -0.69 10.52
CA GLU A 93 -26.56 0.50 9.87
C GLU A 93 -27.82 1.05 10.57
N ASP A 94 -28.61 0.17 11.21
CA ASP A 94 -29.81 0.53 11.96
C ASP A 94 -29.53 1.10 13.36
N LEU A 95 -28.34 0.86 13.88
CA LEU A 95 -27.90 1.42 15.16
C LEU A 95 -27.29 2.81 14.95
N SER A 96 -27.45 3.68 15.93
CA SER A 96 -26.74 4.98 15.99
C SER A 96 -25.23 4.78 16.15
N ALA A 97 -24.46 5.84 15.90
CA ALA A 97 -23.02 5.80 16.13
C ALA A 97 -22.70 5.45 17.59
N ARG A 98 -23.43 6.01 18.54
CA ARG A 98 -23.29 5.71 19.99
C ARG A 98 -23.55 4.24 20.30
N GLU A 99 -24.65 3.69 19.79
CA GLU A 99 -25.03 2.29 20.02
C GLU A 99 -24.02 1.33 19.39
N ASN A 100 -23.50 1.64 18.20
CA ASN A 100 -22.40 0.89 17.59
C ASN A 100 -21.16 0.85 18.48
N LEU A 101 -20.74 1.99 19.03
CA LEU A 101 -19.59 2.03 19.94
C LEU A 101 -19.85 1.23 21.24
N ALA A 102 -21.06 1.35 21.82
CA ALA A 102 -21.42 0.58 23.01
C ALA A 102 -21.44 -0.93 22.72
N PHE A 103 -21.96 -1.32 21.55
CA PHE A 103 -21.95 -2.71 21.12
C PHE A 103 -20.52 -3.24 20.91
N MET A 104 -19.65 -2.48 20.26
CA MET A 104 -18.26 -2.87 20.08
C MET A 104 -17.50 -2.98 21.42
N ALA A 105 -17.77 -2.09 22.37
CA ALA A 105 -17.22 -2.19 23.73
C ALA A 105 -17.60 -3.51 24.41
N SER A 106 -18.84 -3.97 24.22
CA SER A 106 -19.30 -5.26 24.76
C SER A 106 -18.64 -6.45 24.06
N ILE A 107 -18.45 -6.39 22.72
CA ILE A 107 -17.72 -7.44 21.95
C ILE A 107 -16.29 -7.58 22.46
N TYR A 108 -15.61 -6.45 22.70
CA TYR A 108 -14.25 -6.45 23.25
C TYR A 108 -14.20 -6.73 24.75
N THR A 109 -15.37 -7.00 25.39
CA THR A 109 -15.48 -7.30 26.83
C THR A 109 -14.85 -6.23 27.72
N LEU A 110 -15.00 -4.95 27.36
CA LEU A 110 -14.52 -3.83 28.16
C LEU A 110 -15.38 -3.71 29.43
N GLU A 111 -14.72 -3.52 30.57
CA GLU A 111 -15.40 -3.23 31.83
C GLU A 111 -16.24 -1.94 31.71
N ALA A 112 -17.42 -1.88 32.28
CA ALA A 112 -18.41 -0.80 32.07
C ALA A 112 -17.84 0.61 32.28
N ARG A 113 -17.05 0.82 33.33
CA ARG A 113 -16.42 2.11 33.62
C ARG A 113 -15.36 2.45 32.55
N HIS A 114 -14.54 1.49 32.18
CA HIS A 114 -13.52 1.66 31.15
C HIS A 114 -14.17 1.87 29.77
N ALA A 115 -15.21 1.11 29.43
CA ALA A 115 -15.99 1.27 28.21
C ALA A 115 -16.54 2.70 28.06
N ALA A 116 -17.15 3.24 29.14
CA ALA A 116 -17.67 4.61 29.11
C ALA A 116 -16.57 5.65 28.86
N GLN A 117 -15.41 5.49 29.49
CA GLN A 117 -14.25 6.37 29.29
C GLN A 117 -13.72 6.29 27.85
N ARG A 118 -13.55 5.05 27.31
CA ARG A 118 -13.06 4.84 25.94
C ARG A 118 -14.02 5.37 24.90
N ILE A 119 -15.34 5.17 25.10
CA ILE A 119 -16.36 5.72 24.19
C ILE A 119 -16.30 7.25 24.19
N ALA A 120 -16.24 7.88 25.37
CA ALA A 120 -16.14 9.33 25.45
C ALA A 120 -14.86 9.87 24.77
N ALA A 121 -13.72 9.22 24.98
CA ALA A 121 -12.47 9.56 24.32
C ALA A 121 -12.58 9.41 22.77
N ALA A 122 -13.11 8.29 22.30
CA ALA A 122 -13.29 8.05 20.86
C ALA A 122 -14.24 9.07 20.21
N ILE A 123 -15.32 9.44 20.88
CA ILE A 123 -16.24 10.48 20.40
C ILE A 123 -15.50 11.80 20.20
N ALA A 124 -14.63 12.20 21.14
CA ALA A 124 -13.86 13.43 21.06
C ALA A 124 -12.77 13.36 19.98
N GLU A 125 -11.98 12.28 19.98
CA GLU A 125 -10.83 12.06 19.10
C GLU A 125 -11.25 12.02 17.62
N TYR A 126 -12.30 11.25 17.31
CA TYR A 126 -12.78 11.08 15.92
C TYR A 126 -13.91 12.05 15.55
N ARG A 127 -14.20 13.06 16.40
CA ARG A 127 -15.19 14.12 16.14
C ARG A 127 -16.56 13.56 15.75
N LEU A 128 -17.09 12.63 16.59
CA LEU A 128 -18.34 11.95 16.30
C LEU A 128 -19.58 12.70 16.81
N GLN A 129 -19.42 13.80 17.57
CA GLN A 129 -20.50 14.54 18.24
C GLN A 129 -21.63 14.94 17.32
N GLU A 130 -21.30 15.38 16.09
CA GLU A 130 -22.27 15.92 15.13
C GLU A 130 -23.29 14.89 14.62
N PHE A 131 -22.96 13.59 14.73
CA PHE A 131 -23.80 12.51 14.19
C PHE A 131 -23.95 11.33 15.16
N LEU A 132 -23.61 11.55 16.43
CA LEU A 132 -23.54 10.50 17.44
C LEU A 132 -24.83 9.70 17.64
N ASP A 133 -25.97 10.37 17.57
CA ASP A 133 -27.29 9.77 17.79
C ASP A 133 -28.02 9.47 16.44
N ARG A 134 -27.32 9.62 15.30
CA ARG A 134 -27.87 9.28 13.97
C ARG A 134 -27.60 7.81 13.64
N PRO A 135 -28.56 7.11 12.99
CA PRO A 135 -28.35 5.77 12.45
C PRO A 135 -27.15 5.73 11.52
N ALA A 136 -26.28 4.73 11.68
CA ALA A 136 -25.04 4.64 10.92
C ALA A 136 -25.25 4.51 9.41
N GLY A 137 -26.39 3.91 8.98
CA GLY A 137 -26.78 3.84 7.59
C GLY A 137 -26.95 5.19 6.90
N THR A 138 -27.33 6.24 7.66
CA THR A 138 -27.57 7.61 7.15
C THR A 138 -26.31 8.49 7.08
N LEU A 139 -25.18 7.97 7.52
CA LEU A 139 -23.92 8.72 7.57
C LEU A 139 -23.26 8.80 6.19
N SER A 140 -22.54 9.90 5.94
CA SER A 140 -21.68 10.03 4.76
C SER A 140 -20.52 9.03 4.80
N GLY A 141 -19.84 8.80 3.67
CA GLY A 141 -18.69 7.91 3.60
C GLY A 141 -17.59 8.27 4.61
N GLY A 142 -17.22 9.54 4.72
CA GLY A 142 -16.24 10.02 5.68
C GLY A 142 -16.69 9.87 7.15
N GLN A 143 -18.00 10.08 7.44
CA GLN A 143 -18.57 9.84 8.76
C GLN A 143 -18.56 8.36 9.13
N LYS A 144 -18.94 7.47 8.19
CA LYS A 144 -18.87 6.01 8.35
C LYS A 144 -17.43 5.56 8.64
N GLN A 145 -16.44 6.15 7.96
CA GLN A 145 -15.04 5.82 8.21
C GLN A 145 -14.56 6.24 9.59
N ARG A 146 -14.87 7.48 10.01
CA ARG A 146 -14.52 7.95 11.35
C ARG A 146 -15.13 7.04 12.43
N LEU A 147 -16.39 6.65 12.26
CA LEU A 147 -17.04 5.70 13.17
C LEU A 147 -16.40 4.32 13.13
N ALA A 148 -16.06 3.79 11.96
CA ALA A 148 -15.42 2.48 11.83
C ALA A 148 -14.02 2.47 12.45
N LEU A 149 -13.22 3.54 12.27
CA LEU A 149 -11.91 3.68 12.90
C LEU A 149 -12.05 3.78 14.42
N ALA A 150 -12.97 4.60 14.93
CA ALA A 150 -13.27 4.70 16.36
C ALA A 150 -13.64 3.34 16.97
N ALA A 151 -14.49 2.58 16.29
CA ALA A 151 -14.88 1.25 16.72
C ALA A 151 -13.71 0.25 16.71
N ALA A 152 -12.86 0.29 15.68
CA ALA A 152 -11.71 -0.60 15.55
C ALA A 152 -10.58 -0.28 16.55
N THR A 153 -10.53 0.94 17.10
CA THR A 153 -9.51 1.39 18.05
C THR A 153 -10.01 1.48 19.50
N LEU A 154 -11.28 1.18 19.73
CA LEU A 154 -11.94 1.38 21.04
C LEU A 154 -11.24 0.63 22.18
N HIS A 155 -10.71 -0.56 21.91
CA HIS A 155 -10.01 -1.42 22.86
C HIS A 155 -8.48 -1.23 22.89
N GLU A 156 -7.98 -0.14 22.32
CA GLU A 156 -6.54 0.23 22.26
C GLU A 156 -5.66 -0.88 21.68
N PRO A 157 -5.88 -1.27 20.42
CA PRO A 157 -5.16 -2.38 19.81
C PRO A 157 -3.67 -2.07 19.65
N GLN A 158 -2.83 -3.09 19.79
CA GLN A 158 -1.40 -3.00 19.48
C GLN A 158 -1.11 -3.04 17.97
N LEU A 159 -2.04 -3.61 17.19
CA LEU A 159 -1.98 -3.70 15.74
C LEU A 159 -3.35 -3.36 15.15
N LEU A 160 -3.35 -2.47 14.16
CA LEU A 160 -4.53 -2.11 13.40
C LEU A 160 -4.36 -2.58 11.95
N LEU A 161 -5.32 -3.36 11.47
CA LEU A 161 -5.36 -3.90 10.11
C LEU A 161 -6.49 -3.21 9.35
N LEU A 162 -6.16 -2.52 8.25
CA LEU A 162 -7.07 -1.68 7.49
C LEU A 162 -7.13 -2.16 6.04
N ASP A 163 -8.30 -2.62 5.61
CA ASP A 163 -8.49 -3.13 4.25
C ASP A 163 -9.17 -2.08 3.38
N GLU A 164 -8.37 -1.36 2.56
CA GLU A 164 -8.78 -0.25 1.68
C GLU A 164 -9.69 0.78 2.37
N PRO A 165 -9.28 1.34 3.51
CA PRO A 165 -10.17 2.09 4.38
C PRO A 165 -10.72 3.38 3.76
N THR A 166 -10.08 3.91 2.73
CA THR A 166 -10.36 5.23 2.14
C THR A 166 -10.91 5.18 0.71
N SER A 167 -11.24 3.97 0.20
CA SER A 167 -11.62 3.74 -1.20
C SER A 167 -12.88 4.50 -1.67
N ALA A 168 -13.77 4.88 -0.75
CA ALA A 168 -15.04 5.54 -1.06
C ALA A 168 -15.19 6.92 -0.37
N VAL A 169 -14.08 7.65 -0.18
CA VAL A 169 -14.04 8.86 0.63
C VAL A 169 -13.46 10.03 -0.14
N ASP A 170 -14.01 11.20 0.10
CA ASP A 170 -13.52 12.44 -0.48
C ASP A 170 -12.09 12.79 -0.04
N PRO A 171 -11.36 13.62 -0.81
CA PRO A 171 -9.95 13.91 -0.52
C PRO A 171 -9.68 14.57 0.83
N GLN A 172 -10.64 15.36 1.37
CA GLN A 172 -10.46 15.99 2.67
C GLN A 172 -10.61 14.97 3.79
N SER A 173 -11.68 14.17 3.78
CA SER A 173 -11.91 13.10 4.75
C SER A 173 -10.77 12.06 4.73
N ARG A 174 -10.17 11.80 3.55
CA ARG A 174 -8.98 10.93 3.42
C ARG A 174 -7.78 11.52 4.16
N ARG A 175 -7.51 12.83 4.02
CA ARG A 175 -6.43 13.50 4.75
C ARG A 175 -6.62 13.39 6.26
N ASP A 176 -7.82 13.73 6.75
CA ASP A 176 -8.15 13.69 8.17
C ASP A 176 -8.01 12.25 8.74
N PHE A 177 -8.37 11.24 7.95
CA PHE A 177 -8.18 9.83 8.30
C PHE A 177 -6.70 9.48 8.48
N TRP A 178 -5.83 9.89 7.55
CA TRP A 178 -4.39 9.66 7.64
C TRP A 178 -3.75 10.38 8.84
N GLU A 179 -4.20 11.60 9.20
CA GLU A 179 -3.76 12.27 10.42
C GLU A 179 -4.09 11.44 11.68
N SER A 180 -5.27 10.81 11.71
CA SER A 180 -5.62 9.90 12.81
C SER A 180 -4.71 8.67 12.84
N LEU A 181 -4.31 8.11 11.67
CA LEU A 181 -3.36 6.99 11.64
C LEU A 181 -1.97 7.39 12.16
N PHE A 182 -1.49 8.59 11.81
CA PHE A 182 -0.22 9.10 12.34
C PHE A 182 -0.28 9.28 13.86
N ALA A 183 -1.37 9.84 14.39
CA ALA A 183 -1.56 9.99 15.83
C ALA A 183 -1.56 8.63 16.56
N LEU A 184 -2.27 7.63 16.03
CA LEU A 184 -2.27 6.27 16.58
C LEU A 184 -0.86 5.64 16.58
N THR A 185 -0.11 5.85 15.50
CA THR A 185 1.25 5.30 15.38
C THR A 185 2.21 5.99 16.33
N ALA A 186 2.08 7.31 16.52
CA ALA A 186 2.84 8.06 17.53
C ALA A 186 2.54 7.56 18.95
N GLY A 187 1.32 7.06 19.20
CA GLY A 187 0.92 6.37 20.45
C GLY A 187 1.43 4.93 20.56
N GLY A 188 2.16 4.42 19.56
CA GLY A 188 2.78 3.08 19.58
C GLY A 188 1.98 1.99 18.86
N THR A 189 0.80 2.28 18.30
CA THR A 189 0.03 1.32 17.52
C THR A 189 0.75 1.01 16.19
N THR A 190 0.91 -0.26 15.86
CA THR A 190 1.36 -0.68 14.53
C THR A 190 0.17 -0.70 13.58
N ILE A 191 0.36 -0.25 12.35
CA ILE A 191 -0.71 -0.21 11.36
C ILE A 191 -0.28 -0.92 10.08
N LEU A 192 -1.11 -1.83 9.58
CA LEU A 192 -1.03 -2.37 8.23
C LEU A 192 -2.25 -1.90 7.44
N VAL A 193 -2.01 -1.16 6.38
CA VAL A 193 -3.07 -0.62 5.50
C VAL A 193 -2.91 -1.15 4.09
N SER A 194 -3.99 -1.69 3.49
CA SER A 194 -4.02 -1.95 2.06
C SER A 194 -4.59 -0.75 1.31
N THR A 195 -3.99 -0.45 0.17
CA THR A 195 -4.43 0.63 -0.72
C THR A 195 -4.08 0.32 -2.18
N HIS A 196 -4.76 0.97 -3.08
CA HIS A 196 -4.39 1.05 -4.50
C HIS A 196 -4.02 2.49 -4.91
N TYR A 197 -3.99 3.42 -3.95
CA TYR A 197 -3.60 4.82 -4.16
C TYR A 197 -2.12 5.02 -3.86
N MET A 198 -1.38 5.61 -4.82
CA MET A 198 0.05 5.86 -4.70
C MET A 198 0.36 6.91 -3.62
N ASP A 199 -0.46 7.97 -3.56
CA ASP A 199 -0.34 9.05 -2.58
C ASP A 199 -0.52 8.57 -1.13
N GLU A 200 -1.26 7.49 -0.91
CA GLU A 200 -1.38 6.84 0.39
C GLU A 200 -0.18 5.95 0.70
N ALA A 201 0.29 5.20 -0.30
CA ALA A 201 1.45 4.35 -0.15
C ALA A 201 2.72 5.17 0.18
N GLU A 202 2.86 6.36 -0.39
CA GLU A 202 3.97 7.29 -0.09
C GLU A 202 4.00 7.77 1.37
N ARG A 203 2.85 7.73 2.07
CA ARG A 203 2.74 8.10 3.49
C ARG A 203 3.19 6.99 4.44
N CYS A 204 3.37 5.78 3.95
CA CYS A 204 3.76 4.63 4.75
C CYS A 204 5.26 4.68 5.10
N HIS A 205 5.62 4.16 6.26
CA HIS A 205 7.03 4.00 6.67
C HIS A 205 7.73 2.87 5.90
N GLY A 206 6.98 1.92 5.38
CA GLY A 206 7.42 0.85 4.52
C GLY A 206 6.23 0.27 3.78
N LEU A 207 6.48 -0.39 2.68
CA LEU A 207 5.43 -1.03 1.90
C LEU A 207 5.91 -2.31 1.21
N ALA A 208 4.92 -3.14 0.86
CA ALA A 208 5.06 -4.21 -0.08
C ALA A 208 4.12 -3.98 -1.26
N ILE A 209 4.66 -4.10 -2.46
CA ILE A 209 3.89 -4.07 -3.71
C ILE A 209 3.46 -5.50 -4.02
N LEU A 210 2.14 -5.72 -4.08
CA LEU A 210 1.54 -7.02 -4.38
C LEU A 210 1.00 -7.03 -5.81
N ASP A 211 1.36 -8.08 -6.55
CA ASP A 211 0.77 -8.38 -7.85
C ASP A 211 0.58 -9.89 -7.98
N LEU A 212 -0.56 -10.32 -8.56
CA LEU A 212 -0.91 -11.72 -8.80
C LEU A 212 -0.64 -12.67 -7.61
N GLY A 213 -0.91 -12.18 -6.39
CA GLY A 213 -0.73 -12.95 -5.16
C GLY A 213 0.69 -12.98 -4.59
N ARG A 214 1.65 -12.31 -5.20
CA ARG A 214 3.06 -12.27 -4.80
C ARG A 214 3.49 -10.87 -4.38
N ILE A 215 4.52 -10.78 -3.53
CA ILE A 215 5.23 -9.52 -3.30
C ILE A 215 6.28 -9.38 -4.40
N VAL A 216 6.12 -8.34 -5.22
CA VAL A 216 7.04 -8.04 -6.34
C VAL A 216 8.10 -7.01 -5.96
N ALA A 217 7.86 -6.19 -4.94
CA ALA A 217 8.85 -5.28 -4.37
C ALA A 217 8.48 -4.95 -2.91
N SER A 218 9.47 -4.67 -2.06
CA SER A 218 9.24 -4.23 -0.68
C SER A 218 10.39 -3.36 -0.19
N GLY A 219 10.06 -2.35 0.63
CA GLY A 219 11.02 -1.39 1.16
C GLY A 219 10.33 -0.13 1.65
N THR A 220 11.10 0.92 1.98
CA THR A 220 10.51 2.25 2.16
C THR A 220 10.18 2.85 0.79
N PRO A 221 9.19 3.77 0.69
CA PRO A 221 8.87 4.45 -0.57
C PRO A 221 10.11 5.05 -1.24
N THR A 222 10.94 5.74 -0.46
CA THR A 222 12.18 6.37 -0.95
C THR A 222 13.19 5.33 -1.48
N GLN A 223 13.39 4.23 -0.77
CA GLN A 223 14.29 3.15 -1.24
C GLN A 223 13.78 2.55 -2.54
N LEU A 224 12.50 2.23 -2.62
CA LEU A 224 11.90 1.64 -3.82
C LEU A 224 12.05 2.54 -5.05
N MET A 225 11.91 3.87 -4.88
CA MET A 225 12.14 4.84 -5.95
C MET A 225 13.62 4.94 -6.33
N GLN A 226 14.53 4.91 -5.34
CA GLN A 226 15.99 4.99 -5.59
C GLN A 226 16.53 3.72 -6.25
N ASP A 227 16.00 2.56 -5.86
CA ASP A 227 16.45 1.24 -6.33
C ASP A 227 15.79 0.82 -7.65
N LEU A 228 14.92 1.68 -8.24
CA LEU A 228 14.28 1.37 -9.52
C LEU A 228 15.33 1.19 -10.62
N PRO A 229 15.45 -0.01 -11.22
CA PRO A 229 16.47 -0.30 -12.23
C PRO A 229 16.09 0.23 -13.63
N LEU A 230 15.29 1.29 -13.69
CA LEU A 230 14.79 1.91 -14.92
C LEU A 230 15.08 3.41 -14.89
N GLN A 231 15.38 3.99 -16.04
CA GLN A 231 15.50 5.42 -16.20
C GLN A 231 14.13 6.01 -16.53
N VAL A 232 13.72 7.05 -15.80
CA VAL A 232 12.50 7.80 -16.08
C VAL A 232 12.84 9.01 -16.94
N VAL A 233 12.19 9.11 -18.09
CA VAL A 233 12.35 10.22 -19.04
C VAL A 233 11.01 10.91 -19.24
N GLU A 234 10.95 12.19 -18.88
CA GLU A 234 9.80 13.05 -19.16
C GLU A 234 9.95 13.69 -20.54
N ILE A 235 8.88 13.62 -21.34
CA ILE A 235 8.82 14.16 -22.67
C ILE A 235 7.61 15.08 -22.75
N GLU A 236 7.84 16.35 -23.10
CA GLU A 236 6.78 17.33 -23.31
C GLU A 236 6.75 17.74 -24.78
N ALA A 237 5.60 17.51 -25.43
CA ALA A 237 5.41 17.78 -26.86
C ALA A 237 3.98 18.25 -27.13
N ALA A 238 3.80 19.02 -28.22
CA ALA A 238 2.48 19.48 -28.65
C ALA A 238 1.56 18.31 -29.09
N ASP A 239 2.16 17.25 -29.66
CA ASP A 239 1.45 16.02 -30.08
C ASP A 239 2.02 14.79 -29.38
N PRO A 240 1.44 14.38 -28.24
CA PRO A 240 1.83 13.16 -27.54
C PRO A 240 1.60 11.90 -28.37
N THR A 241 0.67 11.91 -29.33
CA THR A 241 0.37 10.75 -30.18
C THR A 241 1.51 10.48 -31.15
N ALA A 242 2.06 11.54 -31.77
CA ALA A 242 3.23 11.43 -32.63
C ALA A 242 4.46 10.92 -31.86
N VAL A 243 4.68 11.41 -30.62
CA VAL A 243 5.76 10.92 -29.75
C VAL A 243 5.58 9.42 -29.45
N ARG A 244 4.38 9.00 -29.08
CA ARG A 244 4.07 7.57 -28.82
C ARG A 244 4.35 6.71 -30.04
N ALA A 245 3.98 7.16 -31.23
CA ALA A 245 4.24 6.45 -32.49
C ALA A 245 5.75 6.33 -32.74
N ALA A 246 6.51 7.40 -32.57
CA ALA A 246 7.95 7.42 -32.77
C ALA A 246 8.70 6.49 -31.80
N LEU A 247 8.25 6.42 -30.52
CA LEU A 247 8.90 5.60 -29.50
C LEU A 247 8.52 4.11 -29.53
N ARG A 248 7.49 3.71 -30.27
CA ARG A 248 6.95 2.34 -30.28
C ARG A 248 7.99 1.26 -30.63
N GLY A 249 9.02 1.59 -31.40
CA GLY A 249 10.09 0.68 -31.80
C GLY A 249 11.34 0.73 -30.90
N LEU A 250 11.35 1.53 -29.84
CA LEU A 250 12.53 1.67 -29.00
C LEU A 250 12.69 0.46 -28.06
N ALA A 251 13.74 -0.34 -28.30
CA ALA A 251 13.97 -1.60 -27.57
C ALA A 251 14.15 -1.44 -26.06
N SER A 252 14.68 -0.29 -25.62
CA SER A 252 14.82 0.03 -24.20
C SER A 252 13.50 0.46 -23.54
N LEU A 253 12.46 0.81 -24.30
CA LEU A 253 11.18 1.25 -23.75
C LEU A 253 10.46 0.10 -23.06
N ARG A 254 10.12 0.28 -21.79
CA ARG A 254 9.34 -0.67 -20.98
C ARG A 254 7.91 -0.21 -20.77
N SER A 255 7.72 1.09 -20.56
CA SER A 255 6.39 1.68 -20.40
C SER A 255 6.38 3.12 -20.91
N LEU A 256 5.20 3.58 -21.33
CA LEU A 256 4.96 4.95 -21.77
C LEU A 256 3.58 5.40 -21.27
N ALA A 257 3.57 6.16 -20.20
CA ALA A 257 2.37 6.77 -19.63
C ALA A 257 2.20 8.20 -20.13
N GLN A 258 0.95 8.65 -20.29
CA GLN A 258 0.65 10.02 -20.69
C GLN A 258 -0.03 10.78 -19.55
N LEU A 259 0.50 11.95 -19.21
CA LEU A 259 0.00 12.87 -18.21
C LEU A 259 -0.29 14.24 -18.87
N GLY A 260 -1.47 14.38 -19.45
CA GLY A 260 -1.82 15.56 -20.26
C GLY A 260 -0.97 15.66 -21.53
N LEU A 261 -0.18 16.75 -21.67
CA LEU A 261 0.78 16.95 -22.77
C LEU A 261 2.16 16.32 -22.49
N ARG A 262 2.36 15.75 -21.31
CA ARG A 262 3.61 15.09 -20.93
C ARG A 262 3.49 13.60 -21.08
N LEU A 263 4.59 12.98 -21.40
CA LEU A 263 4.74 11.53 -21.43
C LEU A 263 5.88 11.13 -20.48
N HIS A 264 5.64 10.11 -19.68
CA HIS A 264 6.65 9.47 -18.85
C HIS A 264 7.05 8.15 -19.53
N ALA A 265 8.30 8.05 -19.95
CA ALA A 265 8.87 6.85 -20.53
C ALA A 265 9.77 6.16 -19.51
N LEU A 266 9.50 4.88 -19.24
CA LEU A 266 10.37 4.01 -18.44
C LEU A 266 11.30 3.26 -19.41
N LEU A 267 12.60 3.49 -19.30
CA LEU A 267 13.62 2.91 -20.16
C LEU A 267 14.50 1.94 -19.37
N ALA A 268 14.74 0.76 -19.92
CA ALA A 268 15.76 -0.12 -19.41
C ALA A 268 17.15 0.52 -19.59
N PRO A 269 18.07 0.37 -18.62
CA PRO A 269 19.44 0.79 -18.81
C PRO A 269 20.04 0.06 -20.01
N PRO A 270 21.01 0.67 -20.72
CA PRO A 270 21.71 -0.02 -21.79
C PRO A 270 22.32 -1.31 -21.23
N ALA A 271 22.14 -2.42 -21.97
CA ALA A 271 22.76 -3.68 -21.59
C ALA A 271 24.26 -3.44 -21.41
N ALA A 272 24.78 -3.61 -20.19
CA ALA A 272 26.20 -3.58 -19.98
C ALA A 272 26.81 -4.62 -20.92
N GLN A 273 27.66 -4.16 -21.85
CA GLN A 273 28.40 -5.07 -22.73
C GLN A 273 29.19 -6.01 -21.83
N ALA A 274 28.77 -7.26 -21.80
CA ALA A 274 29.50 -8.31 -21.12
C ALA A 274 30.87 -8.44 -21.79
N GLY A 275 31.90 -7.81 -21.23
CA GLY A 275 33.27 -7.96 -21.74
C GLY A 275 34.11 -6.68 -21.71
N SER A 276 34.35 -6.12 -20.50
CA SER A 276 35.56 -5.31 -20.29
C SER A 276 36.09 -5.57 -18.89
N PRO A 277 37.36 -6.02 -18.78
CA PRO A 277 37.93 -6.30 -17.48
C PRO A 277 38.38 -5.00 -16.79
N THR A 278 38.02 -4.90 -15.54
CA THR A 278 38.69 -4.22 -14.44
C THR A 278 39.36 -2.85 -14.69
N GLY A 279 38.83 -1.82 -14.04
CA GLY A 279 39.64 -0.66 -13.70
C GLY A 279 39.09 0.71 -14.06
N ALA A 280 37.88 1.06 -13.60
CA ALA A 280 37.49 2.45 -13.54
C ALA A 280 36.78 2.73 -12.22
N LEU A 281 37.26 3.75 -11.52
CA LEU A 281 36.76 4.28 -10.26
C LEU A 281 35.27 4.65 -10.35
N PRO A 282 34.49 4.54 -9.25
CA PRO A 282 33.09 4.94 -9.24
C PRO A 282 32.99 6.47 -9.22
N GLY A 283 32.77 7.08 -10.35
CA GLY A 283 32.63 8.52 -10.47
C GLY A 283 32.62 9.01 -11.90
N GLY A 284 31.55 8.71 -12.67
CA GLY A 284 31.42 9.19 -14.03
C GLY A 284 30.15 8.69 -14.70
N GLN A 285 29.02 9.33 -14.43
CA GLN A 285 28.00 9.84 -15.35
C GLN A 285 27.76 9.02 -16.64
N GLY A 286 27.00 7.93 -16.51
CA GLY A 286 26.18 7.42 -17.59
C GLY A 286 24.81 8.12 -17.67
N GLU A 287 24.75 9.42 -17.36
CA GLU A 287 23.48 10.17 -17.21
C GLU A 287 22.74 10.48 -18.52
N GLY A 288 23.38 10.27 -19.67
CA GLY A 288 22.88 10.77 -20.96
C GLY A 288 22.14 9.80 -21.84
N ASP A 289 22.29 8.50 -21.68
CA ASP A 289 21.98 7.54 -22.77
C ASP A 289 20.49 7.45 -23.13
N GLY A 290 19.58 7.28 -22.17
CA GLY A 290 18.14 7.15 -22.44
C GLY A 290 17.49 8.46 -22.91
N VAL A 291 17.89 9.60 -22.31
CA VAL A 291 17.42 10.92 -22.74
C VAL A 291 17.90 11.22 -24.16
N GLU A 292 19.18 10.93 -24.46
CA GLU A 292 19.75 11.17 -25.80
C GLU A 292 19.15 10.22 -26.83
N GLN A 293 18.90 8.96 -26.50
CA GLN A 293 18.20 8.01 -27.37
C GLN A 293 16.82 8.54 -27.77
N VAL A 294 16.02 8.98 -26.78
CA VAL A 294 14.69 9.53 -27.03
C VAL A 294 14.78 10.80 -27.86
N ARG A 295 15.69 11.72 -27.52
CA ARG A 295 15.89 12.99 -28.23
C ARG A 295 16.27 12.76 -29.70
N ALA A 296 17.24 11.88 -29.96
CA ALA A 296 17.67 11.55 -31.30
C ALA A 296 16.54 10.90 -32.16
N LEU A 297 15.72 10.07 -31.50
CA LEU A 297 14.63 9.40 -32.19
C LEU A 297 13.50 10.38 -32.54
N LEU A 298 13.14 11.28 -31.66
CA LEU A 298 12.14 12.34 -31.90
C LEU A 298 12.63 13.34 -32.96
N ALA A 299 13.92 13.73 -32.93
CA ALA A 299 14.51 14.59 -33.93
C ALA A 299 14.46 13.94 -35.33
N ARG A 300 14.77 12.63 -35.46
CA ARG A 300 14.64 11.88 -36.72
C ARG A 300 13.21 11.83 -37.24
N ALA A 301 12.23 11.81 -36.34
CA ALA A 301 10.81 11.85 -36.69
C ALA A 301 10.29 13.26 -36.97
N GLY A 302 11.12 14.29 -36.87
CA GLY A 302 10.73 15.69 -37.05
C GLY A 302 9.84 16.24 -35.91
N ILE A 303 9.86 15.61 -34.75
CA ILE A 303 9.01 15.98 -33.60
C ILE A 303 9.79 16.91 -32.69
N VAL A 304 9.25 18.11 -32.47
CA VAL A 304 9.79 19.09 -31.51
C VAL A 304 9.26 18.72 -30.11
N ALA A 305 10.16 18.37 -29.20
CA ALA A 305 9.83 18.01 -27.83
C ALA A 305 10.93 18.42 -26.87
N THR A 306 10.52 18.75 -25.64
CA THR A 306 11.44 18.85 -24.51
C THR A 306 11.62 17.50 -23.86
N VAL A 307 12.84 17.00 -23.76
CA VAL A 307 13.17 15.68 -23.20
C VAL A 307 14.12 15.86 -22.03
N ARG A 308 13.74 15.38 -20.84
CA ARG A 308 14.54 15.49 -19.63
C ARG A 308 14.45 14.23 -18.77
N LYS A 309 15.49 13.97 -17.99
CA LYS A 309 15.43 12.95 -16.93
C LYS A 309 14.48 13.43 -15.84
N ALA A 310 13.62 12.55 -15.35
CA ALA A 310 12.73 12.80 -14.24
C ALA A 310 13.07 11.91 -13.05
N PRO A 311 12.85 12.35 -11.82
CA PRO A 311 12.96 11.48 -10.65
C PRO A 311 11.88 10.39 -10.73
N PRO A 312 12.18 9.14 -10.34
CA PRO A 312 11.18 8.10 -10.26
C PRO A 312 10.08 8.43 -9.26
N SER A 313 8.85 8.10 -9.62
CA SER A 313 7.69 8.09 -8.74
C SER A 313 7.38 6.68 -8.24
N LEU A 314 6.52 6.56 -7.23
CA LEU A 314 6.07 5.23 -6.77
C LEU A 314 5.21 4.53 -7.84
N GLU A 315 4.54 5.28 -8.73
CA GLU A 315 3.84 4.73 -9.89
C GLU A 315 4.82 4.08 -10.88
N ASP A 316 5.97 4.70 -11.13
CA ASP A 316 7.02 4.13 -11.98
C ASP A 316 7.59 2.83 -11.38
N VAL A 317 7.77 2.80 -10.06
CA VAL A 317 8.18 1.59 -9.33
C VAL A 317 7.15 0.48 -9.49
N PHE A 318 5.88 0.81 -9.30
CA PHE A 318 4.79 -0.16 -9.44
C PHE A 318 4.75 -0.76 -10.85
N VAL A 319 4.78 0.09 -11.89
CA VAL A 319 4.81 -0.34 -13.28
C VAL A 319 6.05 -1.17 -13.57
N GLY A 320 7.23 -0.74 -13.14
CA GLY A 320 8.48 -1.47 -13.34
C GLY A 320 8.48 -2.86 -12.69
N ALA A 321 7.98 -2.97 -11.44
CA ALA A 321 7.92 -4.21 -10.70
C ALA A 321 6.93 -5.22 -11.31
N THR A 322 5.75 -4.76 -11.75
CA THR A 322 4.72 -5.62 -12.36
C THR A 322 5.12 -6.10 -13.76
N LEU A 323 5.79 -5.26 -14.57
CA LEU A 323 6.34 -5.69 -15.86
C LEU A 323 7.40 -6.78 -15.72
N SER A 324 8.24 -6.69 -14.70
CA SER A 324 9.27 -7.69 -14.40
C SER A 324 8.68 -9.02 -13.95
N ALA A 325 7.61 -9.00 -13.17
CA ALA A 325 6.90 -10.20 -12.70
C ALA A 325 6.16 -10.93 -13.84
N GLY A 326 5.60 -10.20 -14.79
CA GLY A 326 4.91 -10.78 -15.97
C GLY A 326 5.85 -11.39 -17.03
N ALA A 327 7.14 -11.11 -16.94
CA ALA A 327 8.16 -11.65 -17.86
C ALA A 327 8.70 -13.04 -17.46
N THR A 328 8.29 -13.59 -16.31
CA THR A 328 8.66 -14.95 -15.89
C THR A 328 7.69 -15.95 -16.58
N PRO A 329 8.13 -16.81 -17.50
CA PRO A 329 7.25 -17.79 -18.13
C PRO A 329 6.79 -18.82 -17.10
N HIS A 330 5.48 -19.13 -17.12
CA HIS A 330 4.88 -20.25 -16.40
C HIS A 330 5.29 -21.59 -17.02
#